data_318456ddb6f556eafd5e763601b33005
#
_entry.id   318456ddb6f556eafd5e763601b33005
#
_cell.length_a   1.000
_cell.length_b   1.000
_cell.length_c   1.000
_cell.angle_alpha   90.00
_cell.angle_beta   90.00
_cell.angle_gamma   90.00
#
_symmetry.space_group_name_H-M   'P 1'
#
loop_
_entity.id
_entity.type
_entity.pdbx_description
1 polymer ?
#
loop_
_entity_poly.entity_id
_entity_poly.type
_entity_poly.pdbx_seq_one_letter_code
_entity_poly.pdbx_strand_id
1 'polypeptide(L)'
;MPSTARQLTLSPSRRSNSQRRPAPREPATARPDLAQQLAAFQAALPGSRGEAYLCQRGIPLALAQQLGVGFAAPGTWPHTARAWRGGRVVFPHTTPAGRVVNLYGRAVGPAAQVPKAKRHDHLPGEKGYFHAAALQVGTGPLWVCEGVFDALALQAAGVSRVVAIFGVQGWRWEWVWDVHELVFALDADAAGQQQWRVLAREAALRGKQVAVLEPAAYGGYKDVNEAWMAGVLEVGAGPAAGGPACAVPETLREVWAERVAVMVADGGMPPADAERIAWEELQTQRATP
;
A
#
# COMPACT_ATOMS: atom_id res chain seq x y z
N MET A 1 29.77 66.56 49.46
CA MET A 1 29.39 65.21 49.92
C MET A 1 29.49 64.25 48.78
N PRO A 2 30.51 63.36 48.66
CA PRO A 2 30.70 62.50 47.49
C PRO A 2 29.93 61.17 47.67
N SER A 3 29.24 60.81 46.63
CA SER A 3 28.52 59.54 46.47
C SER A 3 29.51 58.43 46.13
N THR A 4 29.47 57.36 46.88
CA THR A 4 30.32 56.18 46.74
C THR A 4 29.75 55.23 45.73
N ALA A 5 30.37 55.08 44.56
CA ALA A 5 30.02 54.07 43.59
C ALA A 5 30.65 52.71 44.00
N ARG A 6 29.77 51.70 44.19
CA ARG A 6 30.20 50.33 44.46
C ARG A 6 30.45 49.60 43.13
N GLN A 7 31.68 49.26 42.86
CA GLN A 7 32.05 48.38 41.75
C GLN A 7 31.66 46.93 42.07
N LEU A 8 30.84 46.35 41.21
CA LEU A 8 30.56 44.91 41.22
C LEU A 8 31.51 44.21 40.29
N THR A 9 32.44 43.46 40.84
CA THR A 9 33.36 42.57 40.09
C THR A 9 32.59 41.27 39.78
N LEU A 10 32.35 41.05 38.49
CA LEU A 10 31.79 39.78 37.96
C LEU A 10 32.98 38.82 37.71
N SER A 11 33.06 37.74 38.50
CA SER A 11 33.95 36.62 38.22
C SER A 11 33.42 35.76 37.07
N PRO A 12 34.23 35.36 36.10
CA PRO A 12 33.75 34.46 35.05
C PRO A 12 33.69 33.02 35.56
N SER A 13 32.45 32.50 35.68
CA SER A 13 32.24 31.08 35.95
C SER A 13 32.62 30.26 34.71
N ARG A 14 33.72 29.50 34.82
CA ARG A 14 34.08 28.47 33.87
C ARG A 14 33.01 27.37 33.90
N ARG A 15 32.08 27.37 32.93
CA ARG A 15 31.27 26.19 32.65
C ARG A 15 32.15 25.21 31.87
N SER A 16 32.60 24.15 32.52
CA SER A 16 33.20 23.00 31.88
C SER A 16 32.10 22.28 31.03
N ASN A 17 32.12 22.53 29.74
CA ASN A 17 31.28 21.79 28.79
C ASN A 17 31.93 20.41 28.57
N SER A 18 31.69 19.47 29.50
CA SER A 18 32.02 18.08 29.29
C SER A 18 31.09 17.52 28.22
N GLN A 19 31.49 17.63 26.95
CA GLN A 19 30.88 16.87 25.86
C GLN A 19 31.01 15.39 26.21
N ARG A 20 29.96 14.79 26.76
CA ARG A 20 29.83 13.34 26.84
C ARG A 20 29.86 12.80 25.42
N ARG A 21 30.94 12.12 25.10
CA ARG A 21 31.09 11.33 23.90
C ARG A 21 29.85 10.40 23.82
N PRO A 22 29.05 10.41 22.73
CA PRO A 22 27.95 9.49 22.62
C PRO A 22 28.51 8.06 22.72
N ALA A 23 27.85 7.23 23.55
CA ALA A 23 28.21 5.83 23.67
C ALA A 23 28.20 5.18 22.26
N PRO A 24 29.10 4.21 22.00
CA PRO A 24 29.07 3.47 20.75
C PRO A 24 27.66 2.91 20.57
N ARG A 25 27.01 3.24 19.43
CA ARG A 25 25.77 2.58 19.04
C ARG A 25 26.11 1.09 18.93
N GLU A 26 25.42 0.26 19.71
CA GLU A 26 25.46 -1.17 19.52
C GLU A 26 25.22 -1.46 18.02
N PRO A 27 25.96 -2.40 17.41
CA PRO A 27 25.74 -2.76 16.03
C PRO A 27 24.27 -3.17 15.89
N ALA A 28 23.54 -2.45 15.03
CA ALA A 28 22.16 -2.78 14.73
C ALA A 28 22.14 -4.27 14.37
N THR A 29 21.45 -5.09 15.18
CA THR A 29 21.27 -6.51 14.91
C THR A 29 20.86 -6.64 13.44
N ALA A 30 21.66 -7.36 12.66
CA ALA A 30 21.46 -7.52 11.22
C ALA A 30 19.99 -7.87 11.00
N ARG A 31 19.27 -7.02 10.26
CA ARG A 31 17.86 -7.33 9.93
C ARG A 31 17.86 -8.68 9.23
N PRO A 32 17.01 -9.63 9.66
CA PRO A 32 16.93 -10.93 8.98
C PRO A 32 16.70 -10.68 7.49
N ASP A 33 17.38 -11.43 6.64
CA ASP A 33 17.15 -11.38 5.20
C ASP A 33 15.68 -11.75 4.92
N LEU A 34 14.88 -10.75 4.57
CA LEU A 34 13.46 -10.92 4.30
C LEU A 34 13.20 -11.90 3.17
N ALA A 35 14.11 -11.98 2.18
CA ALA A 35 13.98 -12.93 1.07
C ALA A 35 14.19 -14.36 1.56
N GLN A 36 15.21 -14.60 2.37
CA GLN A 36 15.46 -15.92 2.97
C GLN A 36 14.30 -16.33 3.91
N GLN A 37 13.81 -15.40 4.71
CA GLN A 37 12.67 -15.66 5.60
C GLN A 37 11.41 -15.99 4.82
N LEU A 38 11.13 -15.22 3.75
CA LEU A 38 10.00 -15.48 2.85
C LEU A 38 10.14 -16.87 2.20
N ALA A 39 11.32 -17.24 1.71
CA ALA A 39 11.56 -18.54 1.10
C ALA A 39 11.25 -19.69 2.07
N ALA A 40 11.61 -19.55 3.34
CA ALA A 40 11.26 -20.54 4.38
C ALA A 40 9.73 -20.63 4.59
N PHE A 41 9.02 -19.50 4.58
CA PHE A 41 7.57 -19.49 4.68
C PHE A 41 6.88 -20.07 3.43
N GLN A 42 7.42 -19.84 2.25
CA GLN A 42 6.93 -20.43 0.99
C GLN A 42 7.07 -21.95 1.01
N ALA A 43 8.20 -22.47 1.45
CA ALA A 43 8.43 -23.91 1.61
C ALA A 43 7.47 -24.55 2.63
N ALA A 44 7.03 -23.79 3.64
CA ALA A 44 6.13 -24.26 4.69
C ALA A 44 4.63 -24.16 4.32
N LEU A 45 4.27 -23.60 3.16
CA LEU A 45 2.87 -23.42 2.78
C LEU A 45 2.17 -24.73 2.39
N PRO A 46 2.75 -25.63 1.56
CA PRO A 46 2.08 -26.88 1.18
C PRO A 46 1.80 -27.78 2.37
N GLY A 47 0.60 -28.36 2.43
CA GLY A 47 0.13 -29.23 3.52
C GLY A 47 -0.18 -28.51 4.83
N SER A 48 -0.04 -27.19 4.88
CA SER A 48 -0.22 -26.39 6.10
C SER A 48 -1.66 -25.93 6.34
N ARG A 49 -1.90 -25.42 7.54
CA ARG A 49 -3.14 -24.68 7.85
C ARG A 49 -3.30 -23.42 6.98
N GLY A 50 -2.20 -22.87 6.47
CA GLY A 50 -2.21 -21.75 5.54
C GLY A 50 -2.82 -22.12 4.21
N GLU A 51 -2.44 -23.27 3.65
CA GLU A 51 -3.06 -23.81 2.44
C GLU A 51 -4.56 -24.03 2.62
N ALA A 52 -4.95 -24.73 3.71
CA ALA A 52 -6.35 -24.96 4.02
C ALA A 52 -7.15 -23.64 4.13
N TYR A 53 -6.56 -22.61 4.72
CA TYR A 53 -7.17 -21.29 4.83
C TYR A 53 -7.31 -20.59 3.46
N LEU A 54 -6.32 -20.71 2.58
CA LEU A 54 -6.40 -20.20 1.20
C LEU A 54 -7.47 -20.94 0.40
N CYS A 55 -7.53 -22.27 0.52
CA CYS A 55 -8.57 -23.09 -0.12
C CYS A 55 -9.97 -22.66 0.33
N GLN A 56 -10.19 -22.42 1.63
CA GLN A 56 -11.45 -21.89 2.16
C GLN A 56 -11.81 -20.50 1.59
N ARG A 57 -10.85 -19.78 1.04
CA ARG A 57 -11.03 -18.51 0.36
C ARG A 57 -11.11 -18.62 -1.17
N GLY A 58 -11.23 -19.85 -1.67
CA GLY A 58 -11.31 -20.11 -3.11
C GLY A 58 -10.00 -19.86 -3.86
N ILE A 59 -8.84 -19.85 -3.16
CA ILE A 59 -7.54 -19.58 -3.75
C ILE A 59 -6.76 -20.89 -3.91
N PRO A 60 -6.47 -21.32 -5.16
CA PRO A 60 -5.68 -22.51 -5.44
C PRO A 60 -4.24 -22.40 -4.92
N LEU A 61 -3.69 -23.50 -4.38
CA LEU A 61 -2.30 -23.54 -3.91
C LEU A 61 -1.30 -23.12 -4.99
N ALA A 62 -1.47 -23.63 -6.21
CA ALA A 62 -0.57 -23.31 -7.33
C ALA A 62 -0.50 -21.80 -7.60
N LEU A 63 -1.64 -21.10 -7.58
CA LEU A 63 -1.69 -19.64 -7.73
C LEU A 63 -0.98 -18.95 -6.56
N ALA A 64 -1.25 -19.37 -5.33
CA ALA A 64 -0.61 -18.80 -4.15
C ALA A 64 0.93 -18.96 -4.21
N GLN A 65 1.42 -20.12 -4.61
CA GLN A 65 2.85 -20.38 -4.79
C GLN A 65 3.46 -19.52 -5.89
N GLN A 66 2.79 -19.41 -7.04
CA GLN A 66 3.21 -18.57 -8.16
C GLN A 66 3.39 -17.11 -7.74
N LEU A 67 2.52 -16.61 -6.86
CA LEU A 67 2.54 -15.23 -6.35
C LEU A 67 3.38 -15.06 -5.08
N GLY A 68 4.14 -16.07 -4.70
CA GLY A 68 5.10 -16.00 -3.60
C GLY A 68 4.48 -15.97 -2.21
N VAL A 69 3.26 -16.50 -2.06
CA VAL A 69 2.59 -16.63 -0.75
C VAL A 69 3.25 -17.71 0.08
N GLY A 70 3.38 -17.50 1.39
CA GLY A 70 3.97 -18.44 2.33
C GLY A 70 3.09 -18.68 3.56
N PHE A 71 3.60 -19.51 4.46
CA PHE A 71 2.96 -19.78 5.76
C PHE A 71 3.98 -19.70 6.90
N ALA A 72 3.78 -18.80 7.83
CA ALA A 72 4.49 -18.75 9.10
C ALA A 72 3.75 -19.65 10.11
N ALA A 73 4.35 -20.76 10.45
CA ALA A 73 3.84 -21.66 11.49
C ALA A 73 3.74 -20.95 12.85
N PRO A 74 2.96 -21.49 13.82
CA PRO A 74 2.93 -20.92 15.16
C PRO A 74 4.34 -20.74 15.74
N GLY A 75 4.62 -19.55 16.25
CA GLY A 75 5.93 -19.20 16.85
C GLY A 75 7.04 -18.78 15.87
N THR A 76 6.83 -18.88 14.55
CA THR A 76 7.86 -18.50 13.54
C THR A 76 7.69 -17.07 13.00
N TRP A 77 6.57 -16.40 13.30
CA TRP A 77 6.37 -15.02 12.89
C TRP A 77 7.29 -14.05 13.65
N PRO A 78 8.08 -13.21 12.98
CA PRO A 78 9.13 -12.40 13.63
C PRO A 78 8.62 -11.40 14.65
N HIS A 79 7.44 -10.84 14.44
CA HIS A 79 6.82 -9.89 15.35
C HIS A 79 6.11 -10.66 16.49
N THR A 80 6.86 -11.03 17.53
CA THR A 80 6.41 -11.90 18.62
C THR A 80 5.17 -11.38 19.36
N ALA A 81 5.06 -10.05 19.57
CA ALA A 81 3.87 -9.42 20.15
C ALA A 81 2.59 -9.67 19.33
N ARG A 82 2.72 -9.98 18.05
CA ARG A 82 1.64 -10.32 17.13
C ARG A 82 1.54 -11.83 16.86
N ALA A 83 2.33 -12.66 17.55
CA ALA A 83 2.27 -14.11 17.41
C ALA A 83 0.83 -14.62 17.55
N TRP A 84 0.50 -15.62 16.74
CA TRP A 84 -0.82 -16.23 16.72
C TRP A 84 -0.73 -17.77 16.68
N ARG A 85 -1.53 -18.44 17.51
CA ARG A 85 -1.52 -19.90 17.65
C ARG A 85 -1.93 -20.68 16.39
N GLY A 86 -2.62 -20.05 15.44
CA GLY A 86 -2.99 -20.62 14.14
C GLY A 86 -1.94 -20.46 13.06
N GLY A 87 -0.87 -19.70 13.34
CA GLY A 87 0.08 -19.27 12.33
C GLY A 87 -0.48 -18.14 11.44
N ARG A 88 0.26 -17.80 10.39
CA ARG A 88 -0.13 -16.73 9.46
C ARG A 88 0.12 -17.13 8.01
N VAL A 89 -0.84 -16.86 7.13
CA VAL A 89 -0.52 -16.77 5.70
C VAL A 89 0.28 -15.51 5.48
N VAL A 90 1.39 -15.62 4.75
CA VAL A 90 2.38 -14.56 4.57
C VAL A 90 2.38 -14.09 3.12
N PHE A 91 2.34 -12.78 2.94
CA PHE A 91 2.36 -12.13 1.64
C PHE A 91 3.54 -11.16 1.58
N PRO A 92 4.37 -11.21 0.51
CA PRO A 92 5.45 -10.25 0.36
C PRO A 92 4.94 -8.87 -0.06
N HIS A 93 5.53 -7.84 0.54
CA HIS A 93 5.57 -6.53 -0.06
C HIS A 93 6.76 -6.46 -1.00
N THR A 94 6.52 -6.20 -2.27
CA THR A 94 7.58 -6.09 -3.28
C THR A 94 7.62 -4.70 -3.88
N THR A 95 8.78 -4.33 -4.40
CA THR A 95 8.95 -3.19 -5.31
C THR A 95 8.63 -3.62 -6.75
N PRO A 96 8.43 -2.68 -7.70
CA PRO A 96 8.29 -3.01 -9.12
C PRO A 96 9.45 -3.85 -9.68
N ALA A 97 10.68 -3.65 -9.16
CA ALA A 97 11.85 -4.44 -9.51
C ALA A 97 11.91 -5.83 -8.84
N GLY A 98 10.85 -6.27 -8.16
CA GLY A 98 10.75 -7.59 -7.52
C GLY A 98 11.46 -7.73 -6.17
N ARG A 99 12.10 -6.67 -5.64
CA ARG A 99 12.76 -6.74 -4.33
C ARG A 99 11.72 -6.84 -3.20
N VAL A 100 11.88 -7.82 -2.32
CA VAL A 100 11.07 -7.96 -1.10
C VAL A 100 11.49 -6.89 -0.10
N VAL A 101 10.55 -6.04 0.34
CA VAL A 101 10.83 -4.91 1.25
C VAL A 101 10.13 -5.07 2.59
N ASN A 102 9.10 -5.92 2.67
CA ASN A 102 8.37 -6.20 3.90
C ASN A 102 7.61 -7.53 3.76
N LEU A 103 7.02 -7.98 4.88
CA LEU A 103 6.10 -9.10 4.91
C LEU A 103 4.81 -8.70 5.62
N TYR A 104 3.68 -9.11 5.07
CA TYR A 104 2.38 -9.02 5.69
C TYR A 104 1.91 -10.41 6.10
N GLY A 105 1.39 -10.55 7.31
CA GLY A 105 0.89 -11.81 7.86
C GLY A 105 -0.60 -11.74 8.21
N ARG A 106 -1.43 -12.56 7.56
CA ARG A 106 -2.83 -12.77 7.92
C ARG A 106 -2.97 -13.94 8.89
N ALA A 107 -3.50 -13.71 10.08
CA ALA A 107 -3.73 -14.76 11.06
C ALA A 107 -4.72 -15.81 10.55
N VAL A 108 -4.37 -17.09 10.70
CA VAL A 108 -5.18 -18.23 10.27
C VAL A 108 -6.14 -18.66 11.37
N GLY A 109 -7.41 -18.81 11.01
CA GLY A 109 -8.48 -19.29 11.87
C GLY A 109 -9.81 -18.60 11.65
N PRO A 110 -10.89 -19.10 12.25
CA PRO A 110 -12.21 -18.47 12.16
C PRO A 110 -12.18 -17.04 12.66
N ALA A 111 -12.80 -16.13 11.90
CA ALA A 111 -12.78 -14.69 12.20
C ALA A 111 -13.26 -14.36 13.62
N ALA A 112 -14.26 -15.08 14.13
CA ALA A 112 -14.77 -14.91 15.50
C ALA A 112 -13.74 -15.26 16.58
N GLN A 113 -12.79 -16.16 16.30
CA GLN A 113 -11.78 -16.62 17.25
C GLN A 113 -10.47 -15.85 17.19
N VAL A 114 -10.21 -15.12 16.10
CA VAL A 114 -9.01 -14.30 15.93
C VAL A 114 -9.26 -12.89 16.46
N PRO A 115 -8.58 -12.46 17.54
CA PRO A 115 -8.72 -11.10 18.05
C PRO A 115 -8.41 -10.06 16.96
N LYS A 116 -9.23 -9.02 16.86
CA LYS A 116 -9.11 -7.98 15.81
C LYS A 116 -7.67 -7.45 15.70
N ALA A 117 -7.01 -7.20 16.84
CA ALA A 117 -5.64 -6.71 16.89
C ALA A 117 -4.58 -7.69 16.34
N LYS A 118 -4.91 -8.98 16.18
CA LYS A 118 -4.00 -10.02 15.67
C LYS A 118 -4.31 -10.47 14.25
N ARG A 119 -5.43 -10.04 13.68
CA ARG A 119 -5.86 -10.47 12.33
C ARG A 119 -4.87 -10.11 11.24
N HIS A 120 -4.32 -8.90 11.33
CA HIS A 120 -3.41 -8.30 10.36
C HIS A 120 -2.13 -7.87 11.05
N ASP A 121 -1.00 -8.12 10.42
CA ASP A 121 0.28 -7.65 10.91
C ASP A 121 1.26 -7.41 9.75
N HIS A 122 1.89 -6.25 9.76
CA HIS A 122 2.99 -5.92 8.86
C HIS A 122 4.26 -5.84 9.68
N LEU A 123 5.36 -6.36 9.15
CA LEU A 123 6.64 -6.12 9.82
C LEU A 123 6.98 -4.62 9.77
N PRO A 124 7.74 -4.12 10.75
CA PRO A 124 8.21 -2.73 10.71
C PRO A 124 9.11 -2.48 9.50
N GLY A 125 8.92 -1.34 8.82
CA GLY A 125 9.78 -0.92 7.73
C GLY A 125 9.04 -0.40 6.51
N GLU A 126 9.74 -0.36 5.38
CA GLU A 126 9.22 0.07 4.09
C GLU A 126 8.03 -0.80 3.67
N LYS A 127 7.06 -0.20 2.98
CA LYS A 127 5.93 -0.94 2.40
C LYS A 127 6.06 -0.96 0.88
N GLY A 128 5.69 -2.08 0.30
CA GLY A 128 5.56 -2.26 -1.14
C GLY A 128 4.13 -2.67 -1.51
N TYR A 129 3.94 -3.17 -2.73
CA TYR A 129 2.69 -3.81 -3.15
C TYR A 129 2.83 -5.33 -3.12
N PHE A 130 1.73 -6.01 -2.95
CA PHE A 130 1.66 -7.43 -3.31
C PHE A 130 1.61 -7.54 -4.83
N HIS A 131 2.44 -8.40 -5.40
CA HIS A 131 2.58 -8.63 -6.83
C HIS A 131 2.96 -7.36 -7.64
N ALA A 132 3.85 -6.51 -7.09
CA ALA A 132 4.28 -5.27 -7.75
C ALA A 132 4.94 -5.48 -9.13
N ALA A 133 5.40 -6.68 -9.46
CA ALA A 133 5.91 -7.01 -10.80
C ALA A 133 4.87 -6.78 -11.91
N ALA A 134 3.58 -6.87 -11.60
CA ALA A 134 2.50 -6.59 -12.53
C ALA A 134 2.49 -5.14 -13.07
N LEU A 135 3.19 -4.23 -12.38
CA LEU A 135 3.37 -2.85 -12.86
C LEU A 135 4.22 -2.77 -14.13
N GLN A 136 5.17 -3.70 -14.30
CA GLN A 136 6.16 -3.67 -15.38
C GLN A 136 5.86 -4.67 -16.51
N VAL A 137 4.97 -5.62 -16.31
CA VAL A 137 4.69 -6.68 -17.27
C VAL A 137 3.24 -6.61 -17.75
N GLY A 138 3.07 -6.93 -19.03
CA GLY A 138 1.77 -7.03 -19.66
C GLY A 138 1.26 -5.72 -20.28
N THR A 139 0.31 -5.87 -21.17
CA THR A 139 -0.47 -4.80 -21.80
C THR A 139 -1.88 -4.79 -21.22
N GLY A 140 -2.59 -3.66 -21.36
CA GLY A 140 -3.93 -3.49 -20.83
C GLY A 140 -3.98 -2.96 -19.39
N PRO A 141 -5.18 -2.90 -18.82
CA PRO A 141 -5.41 -2.20 -17.55
C PRO A 141 -4.72 -2.88 -16.37
N LEU A 142 -4.14 -2.07 -15.48
CA LEU A 142 -3.69 -2.51 -14.18
C LEU A 142 -4.87 -2.48 -13.20
N TRP A 143 -5.18 -3.62 -12.63
CA TRP A 143 -6.18 -3.73 -11.58
C TRP A 143 -5.54 -3.47 -10.21
N VAL A 144 -6.21 -2.66 -9.40
CA VAL A 144 -5.73 -2.21 -8.10
C VAL A 144 -6.73 -2.59 -7.02
N CYS A 145 -6.31 -3.44 -6.10
CA CYS A 145 -7.09 -3.85 -4.94
C CYS A 145 -6.51 -3.27 -3.65
N GLU A 146 -7.32 -3.12 -2.64
CA GLU A 146 -6.85 -2.80 -1.29
C GLU A 146 -6.22 -4.01 -0.61
N GLY A 147 -6.91 -5.15 -0.67
CA GLY A 147 -6.57 -6.40 0.01
C GLY A 147 -5.88 -7.43 -0.89
N VAL A 148 -5.04 -8.26 -0.26
CA VAL A 148 -4.30 -9.33 -0.97
C VAL A 148 -5.22 -10.46 -1.43
N PHE A 149 -6.32 -10.73 -0.72
CA PHE A 149 -7.27 -11.76 -1.10
C PHE A 149 -8.11 -11.36 -2.31
N ASP A 150 -8.38 -10.05 -2.46
CA ASP A 150 -9.07 -9.51 -3.62
C ASP A 150 -8.20 -9.63 -4.86
N ALA A 151 -6.91 -9.30 -4.73
CA ALA A 151 -5.95 -9.48 -5.81
C ALA A 151 -5.80 -10.97 -6.21
N LEU A 152 -5.76 -11.87 -5.23
CA LEU A 152 -5.72 -13.31 -5.51
C LEU A 152 -7.02 -13.81 -6.16
N ALA A 153 -8.17 -13.32 -5.75
CA ALA A 153 -9.46 -13.67 -6.34
C ALA A 153 -9.56 -13.20 -7.80
N LEU A 154 -9.13 -11.97 -8.10
CA LEU A 154 -9.05 -11.48 -9.48
C LEU A 154 -8.09 -12.30 -10.33
N GLN A 155 -6.93 -12.68 -9.79
CA GLN A 155 -5.99 -13.58 -10.48
C GLN A 155 -6.62 -14.95 -10.76
N ALA A 156 -7.35 -15.52 -9.79
CA ALA A 156 -8.07 -16.77 -9.96
C ALA A 156 -9.20 -16.65 -11.00
N ALA A 157 -9.82 -15.48 -11.11
CA ALA A 157 -10.81 -15.14 -12.13
C ALA A 157 -10.21 -14.81 -13.51
N GLY A 158 -8.87 -14.89 -13.68
CA GLY A 158 -8.18 -14.70 -14.95
C GLY A 158 -7.60 -13.31 -15.21
N VAL A 159 -7.68 -12.39 -14.24
CA VAL A 159 -7.03 -11.07 -14.35
C VAL A 159 -5.53 -11.20 -14.09
N SER A 160 -4.71 -11.11 -15.13
CA SER A 160 -3.26 -11.30 -15.00
C SER A 160 -2.52 -10.11 -14.39
N ARG A 161 -3.00 -8.88 -14.63
CA ARG A 161 -2.33 -7.64 -14.25
C ARG A 161 -3.03 -6.98 -13.06
N VAL A 162 -2.75 -7.48 -11.84
CA VAL A 162 -3.37 -6.97 -10.60
C VAL A 162 -2.33 -6.81 -9.49
N VAL A 163 -2.50 -5.77 -8.67
CA VAL A 163 -1.71 -5.51 -7.46
C VAL A 163 -2.62 -5.28 -6.26
N ALA A 164 -2.14 -5.63 -5.05
CA ALA A 164 -2.75 -5.13 -3.81
C ALA A 164 -1.84 -4.13 -3.13
N ILE A 165 -2.41 -3.00 -2.70
CA ILE A 165 -1.68 -1.86 -2.14
C ILE A 165 -1.62 -1.85 -0.61
N PHE A 166 -2.19 -2.86 0.06
CA PHE A 166 -2.24 -3.00 1.53
C PHE A 166 -2.87 -1.79 2.24
N GLY A 167 -3.94 -1.28 1.70
CA GLY A 167 -4.62 -0.07 2.14
C GLY A 167 -4.26 1.15 1.29
N VAL A 168 -5.21 2.06 1.15
CA VAL A 168 -5.13 3.21 0.23
C VAL A 168 -3.94 4.12 0.50
N GLN A 169 -3.50 4.20 1.76
CA GLN A 169 -2.29 4.92 2.16
C GLN A 169 -1.00 4.32 1.59
N GLY A 170 -1.06 3.12 1.02
CA GLY A 170 0.05 2.47 0.34
C GLY A 170 0.25 2.93 -1.09
N TRP A 171 -0.68 3.72 -1.66
CA TRP A 171 -0.62 4.15 -3.05
C TRP A 171 0.62 5.00 -3.36
N ARG A 172 1.26 4.74 -4.51
CA ARG A 172 2.47 5.41 -4.96
C ARG A 172 2.35 5.79 -6.43
N TRP A 173 2.20 7.07 -6.73
CA TRP A 173 2.08 7.57 -8.10
C TRP A 173 3.33 7.30 -8.94
N GLU A 174 4.51 7.39 -8.35
CA GLU A 174 5.78 7.13 -9.00
C GLU A 174 5.92 5.68 -9.54
N TRP A 175 5.18 4.74 -8.96
CA TRP A 175 5.20 3.34 -9.40
C TRP A 175 4.25 3.04 -10.55
N VAL A 176 3.27 3.90 -10.78
CA VAL A 176 2.26 3.75 -11.85
C VAL A 176 2.41 4.81 -12.94
N TRP A 177 3.56 5.48 -13.00
CA TRP A 177 3.80 6.56 -13.96
C TRP A 177 3.51 6.13 -15.40
N ASP A 178 4.08 5.01 -15.82
CA ASP A 178 3.95 4.46 -17.18
C ASP A 178 2.68 3.59 -17.38
N VAL A 179 1.81 3.50 -16.37
CA VAL A 179 0.55 2.77 -16.48
C VAL A 179 -0.52 3.71 -17.03
N HIS A 180 -1.03 3.44 -18.23
CA HIS A 180 -2.04 4.28 -18.88
C HIS A 180 -3.47 3.98 -18.45
N GLU A 181 -3.77 2.72 -18.12
CA GLU A 181 -5.10 2.24 -17.78
C GLU A 181 -5.14 1.64 -16.39
N LEU A 182 -6.06 2.12 -15.55
CA LEU A 182 -6.26 1.68 -14.17
C LEU A 182 -7.69 1.18 -13.96
N VAL A 183 -7.84 0.06 -13.30
CA VAL A 183 -9.14 -0.41 -12.79
C VAL A 183 -9.06 -0.51 -11.27
N PHE A 184 -9.84 0.28 -10.57
CA PHE A 184 -9.93 0.19 -9.12
C PHE A 184 -11.00 -0.83 -8.71
N ALA A 185 -10.58 -1.86 -7.96
CA ALA A 185 -11.43 -2.87 -7.35
C ALA A 185 -11.25 -2.82 -5.82
N LEU A 186 -11.81 -1.77 -5.21
CA LEU A 186 -11.69 -1.50 -3.78
C LEU A 186 -12.97 -1.93 -3.04
N ASP A 187 -12.90 -2.00 -1.71
CA ASP A 187 -14.03 -2.42 -0.87
C ASP A 187 -15.30 -1.61 -1.18
N ALA A 188 -16.44 -2.29 -1.19
CA ALA A 188 -17.75 -1.69 -1.50
C ALA A 188 -18.31 -0.81 -0.36
N ASP A 189 -17.61 -0.71 0.78
CA ASP A 189 -18.06 0.14 1.88
C ASP A 189 -17.88 1.64 1.57
N ALA A 190 -18.57 2.50 2.35
CA ALA A 190 -18.58 3.94 2.10
C ALA A 190 -17.19 4.58 2.15
N ALA A 191 -16.29 4.07 2.99
CA ALA A 191 -14.92 4.58 3.12
C ALA A 191 -14.08 4.19 1.89
N GLY A 192 -14.13 2.94 1.46
CA GLY A 192 -13.49 2.48 0.24
C GLY A 192 -13.99 3.24 -0.99
N GLN A 193 -15.31 3.42 -1.10
CA GLN A 193 -15.91 4.18 -2.20
C GLN A 193 -15.47 5.65 -2.25
N GLN A 194 -15.34 6.32 -1.12
CA GLN A 194 -14.85 7.69 -1.09
C GLN A 194 -13.39 7.78 -1.52
N GLN A 195 -12.57 6.84 -1.07
CA GLN A 195 -11.14 6.83 -1.33
C GLN A 195 -10.82 6.53 -2.80
N TRP A 196 -11.49 5.54 -3.43
CA TRP A 196 -11.24 5.29 -4.85
C TRP A 196 -11.67 6.45 -5.74
N ARG A 197 -12.75 7.19 -5.37
CA ARG A 197 -13.16 8.38 -6.13
C ARG A 197 -12.07 9.45 -6.16
N VAL A 198 -11.36 9.63 -5.04
CA VAL A 198 -10.21 10.55 -4.99
C VAL A 198 -9.09 10.04 -5.90
N LEU A 199 -8.68 8.78 -5.76
CA LEU A 199 -7.62 8.19 -6.59
C LEU A 199 -7.99 8.17 -8.08
N ALA A 200 -9.23 7.82 -8.42
CA ALA A 200 -9.70 7.81 -9.80
C ALA A 200 -9.65 9.21 -10.42
N ARG A 201 -10.06 10.22 -9.67
CA ARG A 201 -9.99 11.61 -10.12
C ARG A 201 -8.56 12.09 -10.31
N GLU A 202 -7.68 11.78 -9.36
CA GLU A 202 -6.26 12.09 -9.49
C GLU A 202 -5.61 11.39 -10.70
N ALA A 203 -5.95 10.12 -10.94
CA ALA A 203 -5.47 9.37 -12.10
C ALA A 203 -5.93 10.00 -13.42
N ALA A 204 -7.21 10.41 -13.48
CA ALA A 204 -7.77 11.06 -14.66
C ALA A 204 -7.10 12.44 -14.92
N LEU A 205 -6.77 13.21 -13.88
CA LEU A 205 -6.00 14.45 -14.01
C LEU A 205 -4.61 14.19 -14.60
N ARG A 206 -3.97 13.08 -14.25
CA ARG A 206 -2.68 12.64 -14.82
C ARG A 206 -2.81 12.00 -16.21
N GLY A 207 -3.96 12.16 -16.87
CA GLY A 207 -4.21 11.63 -18.22
C GLY A 207 -4.37 10.12 -18.31
N LYS A 208 -4.59 9.42 -17.18
CA LYS A 208 -4.80 7.99 -17.18
C LYS A 208 -6.26 7.66 -17.47
N GLN A 209 -6.50 6.58 -18.21
CA GLN A 209 -7.84 6.00 -18.34
C GLN A 209 -8.18 5.25 -17.06
N VAL A 210 -9.34 5.51 -16.50
CA VAL A 210 -9.74 4.96 -15.21
C VAL A 210 -11.11 4.30 -15.32
N ALA A 211 -11.19 3.08 -14.83
CA ALA A 211 -12.44 2.41 -14.54
C ALA A 211 -12.49 1.99 -13.07
N VAL A 212 -13.68 1.66 -12.62
CA VAL A 212 -13.94 1.15 -11.28
C VAL A 212 -14.78 -0.09 -11.42
N LEU A 213 -14.42 -1.14 -10.68
CA LEU A 213 -15.28 -2.28 -10.53
C LEU A 213 -16.41 -1.88 -9.56
N GLU A 214 -17.59 -1.64 -10.12
CA GLU A 214 -18.73 -1.16 -9.36
C GLU A 214 -19.21 -2.21 -8.35
N PRO A 215 -19.78 -1.80 -7.19
CA PRO A 215 -20.31 -2.73 -6.18
C PRO A 215 -21.34 -3.71 -6.72
N ALA A 216 -22.04 -3.38 -7.80
CA ALA A 216 -22.97 -4.28 -8.48
C ALA A 216 -22.26 -5.55 -9.00
N ALA A 217 -21.01 -5.44 -9.44
CA ALA A 217 -20.20 -6.58 -9.90
C ALA A 217 -19.83 -7.54 -8.76
N TYR A 218 -19.97 -7.11 -7.51
CA TYR A 218 -19.77 -7.94 -6.32
C TYR A 218 -21.04 -8.70 -5.89
N GLY A 219 -22.17 -8.55 -6.60
CA GLY A 219 -23.41 -9.24 -6.26
C GLY A 219 -23.95 -8.91 -4.86
N GLY A 220 -23.63 -7.72 -4.32
CA GLY A 220 -24.02 -7.30 -2.97
C GLY A 220 -23.04 -7.72 -1.86
N TYR A 221 -21.91 -8.36 -2.20
CA TYR A 221 -20.85 -8.71 -1.24
C TYR A 221 -19.97 -7.50 -0.97
N LYS A 222 -19.22 -7.57 0.15
CA LYS A 222 -18.44 -6.45 0.64
C LYS A 222 -17.18 -6.20 -0.22
N ASP A 223 -16.53 -7.26 -0.66
CA ASP A 223 -15.25 -7.22 -1.37
C ASP A 223 -15.19 -8.27 -2.49
N VAL A 224 -14.16 -8.18 -3.31
CA VAL A 224 -13.94 -9.07 -4.46
C VAL A 224 -13.81 -10.53 -4.04
N ASN A 225 -13.11 -10.81 -2.93
CA ASN A 225 -12.89 -12.18 -2.50
C ASN A 225 -14.19 -12.84 -1.99
N GLU A 226 -15.06 -12.09 -1.30
CA GLU A 226 -16.37 -12.61 -0.90
C GLU A 226 -17.26 -12.93 -2.12
N ALA A 227 -17.29 -12.04 -3.12
CA ALA A 227 -18.00 -12.26 -4.38
C ALA A 227 -17.47 -13.47 -5.17
N TRP A 228 -16.14 -13.62 -5.20
CA TRP A 228 -15.47 -14.77 -5.81
C TRP A 228 -15.87 -16.09 -5.12
N MET A 229 -15.83 -16.14 -3.80
CA MET A 229 -16.22 -17.31 -3.02
C MET A 229 -17.69 -17.68 -3.23
N ALA A 230 -18.56 -16.69 -3.44
CA ALA A 230 -19.97 -16.90 -3.72
C ALA A 230 -20.24 -17.28 -5.19
N GLY A 231 -19.23 -17.24 -6.07
CA GLY A 231 -19.37 -17.55 -7.50
C GLY A 231 -20.17 -16.51 -8.29
N VAL A 232 -20.26 -15.28 -7.78
CA VAL A 232 -21.04 -14.19 -8.41
C VAL A 232 -20.14 -13.06 -8.94
N LEU A 233 -18.83 -13.16 -8.78
CA LEU A 233 -17.90 -12.16 -9.27
C LEU A 233 -17.93 -12.12 -10.81
N GLU A 234 -18.38 -11.02 -11.37
CA GLU A 234 -18.34 -10.77 -12.80
C GLU A 234 -17.13 -9.89 -13.13
N VAL A 235 -16.07 -10.52 -13.63
CA VAL A 235 -14.92 -9.81 -14.20
C VAL A 235 -15.12 -9.77 -15.71
N GLY A 236 -15.74 -8.70 -16.20
CA GLY A 236 -15.84 -8.47 -17.64
C GLY A 236 -14.44 -8.37 -18.24
N ALA A 237 -14.29 -8.60 -19.53
CA ALA A 237 -13.03 -8.46 -20.28
C ALA A 237 -12.61 -6.97 -20.31
N GLY A 238 -12.16 -6.43 -19.21
CA GLY A 238 -11.79 -5.03 -19.03
C GLY A 238 -12.96 -4.05 -19.21
N PRO A 239 -12.88 -2.83 -18.71
CA PRO A 239 -13.92 -1.86 -18.98
C PRO A 239 -14.02 -1.68 -20.48
N ALA A 240 -15.20 -1.97 -21.03
CA ALA A 240 -15.56 -1.43 -22.33
C ALA A 240 -15.28 0.08 -22.21
N ALA A 241 -14.51 0.62 -23.16
CA ALA A 241 -14.24 2.04 -23.24
C ALA A 241 -15.59 2.79 -23.24
N GLY A 242 -16.08 3.26 -22.08
CA GLY A 242 -17.41 3.84 -21.97
C GLY A 242 -18.11 3.79 -20.61
N GLY A 243 -17.52 3.19 -19.55
CA GLY A 243 -18.02 3.48 -18.20
C GLY A 243 -17.92 4.98 -17.92
N PRO A 244 -18.79 5.60 -17.06
CA PRO A 244 -18.69 7.02 -16.78
C PRO A 244 -17.32 7.26 -16.13
N ALA A 245 -16.33 7.52 -16.98
CA ALA A 245 -15.07 8.07 -16.58
C ALA A 245 -15.46 9.22 -15.66
N CYS A 246 -14.88 9.28 -14.48
CA CYS A 246 -14.96 10.47 -13.65
C CYS A 246 -14.37 11.59 -14.52
N ALA A 247 -15.20 12.22 -15.32
CA ALA A 247 -14.78 13.22 -16.29
C ALA A 247 -14.29 14.40 -15.51
N VAL A 248 -12.98 14.47 -15.34
CA VAL A 248 -12.31 15.69 -14.86
C VAL A 248 -12.51 16.69 -15.99
N PRO A 249 -13.14 17.83 -15.71
CA PRO A 249 -13.26 18.89 -16.71
C PRO A 249 -11.90 19.20 -17.29
N GLU A 250 -11.81 19.33 -18.61
CA GLU A 250 -10.56 19.65 -19.34
C GLU A 250 -9.84 20.85 -18.72
N THR A 251 -10.62 21.89 -18.37
CA THR A 251 -10.12 23.09 -17.71
C THR A 251 -9.37 22.83 -16.39
N LEU A 252 -9.78 21.84 -15.62
CA LEU A 252 -9.07 21.46 -14.38
C LEU A 252 -7.79 20.68 -14.66
N ARG A 253 -7.78 19.93 -15.74
CA ARG A 253 -6.60 19.18 -16.19
C ARG A 253 -5.52 20.14 -16.69
N GLU A 254 -5.91 21.14 -17.47
CA GLU A 254 -5.03 22.20 -17.97
C GLU A 254 -4.43 23.01 -16.81
N VAL A 255 -5.25 23.49 -15.87
CA VAL A 255 -4.80 24.27 -14.71
C VAL A 255 -3.84 23.45 -13.83
N TRP A 256 -4.12 22.16 -13.61
CA TRP A 256 -3.22 21.29 -12.86
C TRP A 256 -1.89 21.08 -13.59
N ALA A 257 -1.92 20.81 -14.90
CA ALA A 257 -0.72 20.57 -15.70
C ALA A 257 0.16 21.83 -15.79
N GLU A 258 -0.44 23.02 -15.97
CA GLU A 258 0.26 24.28 -15.96
C GLU A 258 0.94 24.54 -14.61
N ARG A 259 0.24 24.30 -13.50
CA ARG A 259 0.78 24.49 -12.16
C ARG A 259 1.97 23.56 -11.87
N VAL A 260 1.87 22.29 -12.26
CA VAL A 260 2.98 21.32 -12.18
C VAL A 260 4.17 21.79 -13.00
N ALA A 261 3.93 22.23 -14.26
CA ALA A 261 5.00 22.70 -15.15
C ALA A 261 5.76 23.88 -14.55
N VAL A 262 5.05 24.85 -13.96
CA VAL A 262 5.66 26.01 -13.27
C VAL A 262 6.51 25.56 -12.08
N MET A 263 6.00 24.69 -11.22
CA MET A 263 6.75 24.21 -10.05
C MET A 263 8.01 23.42 -10.42
N VAL A 264 7.97 22.68 -11.51
CA VAL A 264 9.13 21.92 -12.00
C VAL A 264 10.13 22.82 -12.71
N ALA A 265 9.66 23.67 -13.65
CA ALA A 265 10.54 24.50 -14.47
C ALA A 265 11.15 25.67 -13.70
N ASP A 266 10.35 26.41 -12.93
CA ASP A 266 10.76 27.62 -12.25
C ASP A 266 11.19 27.35 -10.80
N GLY A 267 10.55 26.38 -10.14
CA GLY A 267 10.83 26.02 -8.74
C GLY A 267 11.88 24.94 -8.56
N GLY A 268 12.34 24.28 -9.64
CA GLY A 268 13.27 23.16 -9.56
C GLY A 268 12.75 21.97 -8.73
N MET A 269 11.45 21.90 -8.54
CA MET A 269 10.80 20.90 -7.71
C MET A 269 10.76 19.54 -8.43
N PRO A 270 11.03 18.40 -7.73
CA PRO A 270 10.83 17.08 -8.30
C PRO A 270 9.39 16.92 -8.82
N PRO A 271 9.17 16.33 -10.01
CA PRO A 271 7.84 16.19 -10.61
C PRO A 271 6.77 15.61 -9.67
N ALA A 272 7.10 14.56 -8.93
CA ALA A 272 6.17 13.91 -7.99
C ALA A 272 5.71 14.85 -6.86
N ASP A 273 6.59 15.71 -6.34
CA ASP A 273 6.25 16.70 -5.32
C ASP A 273 5.41 17.84 -5.91
N ALA A 274 5.77 18.31 -7.11
CA ALA A 274 5.02 19.33 -7.84
C ALA A 274 3.58 18.86 -8.13
N GLU A 275 3.41 17.63 -8.56
CA GLU A 275 2.10 17.03 -8.80
C GLU A 275 1.24 16.97 -7.54
N ARG A 276 1.83 16.51 -6.42
CA ARG A 276 1.13 16.43 -5.14
C ARG A 276 0.68 17.81 -4.66
N ILE A 277 1.58 18.79 -4.69
CA ILE A 277 1.29 20.15 -4.21
C ILE A 277 0.25 20.84 -5.10
N ALA A 278 0.38 20.75 -6.43
CA ALA A 278 -0.60 21.29 -7.36
C ALA A 278 -2.00 20.71 -7.12
N TRP A 279 -2.06 19.41 -6.75
CA TRP A 279 -3.32 18.76 -6.40
C TRP A 279 -3.92 19.29 -5.10
N GLU A 280 -3.11 19.41 -4.03
CA GLU A 280 -3.53 19.97 -2.73
C GLU A 280 -4.06 21.40 -2.87
N GLU A 281 -3.39 22.23 -3.68
CA GLU A 281 -3.82 23.60 -3.98
C GLU A 281 -5.19 23.64 -4.68
N LEU A 282 -5.40 22.80 -5.70
CA LEU A 282 -6.70 22.71 -6.39
C LEU A 282 -7.83 22.24 -5.48
N GLN A 283 -7.56 21.38 -4.53
CA GLN A 283 -8.56 20.95 -3.55
C GLN A 283 -8.91 22.08 -2.57
N THR A 284 -7.92 22.83 -2.12
CA THR A 284 -8.10 23.94 -1.18
C THR A 284 -8.90 25.10 -1.80
N GLN A 285 -8.64 25.42 -3.06
CA GLN A 285 -9.39 26.47 -3.79
C GLN A 285 -10.87 26.13 -3.98
N ARG A 286 -11.24 24.86 -3.97
CA ARG A 286 -12.64 24.39 -4.10
C ARG A 286 -13.37 24.28 -2.76
N ALA A 287 -12.65 24.23 -1.65
CA ALA A 287 -13.23 24.16 -0.30
C ALA A 287 -13.56 25.54 0.27
N THR A 288 -13.13 26.62 -0.42
CA THR A 288 -13.48 27.99 -0.05
C THR A 288 -14.77 28.37 -0.78
N PRO A 289 -15.87 28.67 -0.05
CA PRO A 289 -17.17 29.00 -0.63
C PRO A 289 -17.18 30.30 -1.40
#